data_d32a7ca65436b77da5858c502e17d69a
#
_entry.id   d32a7ca65436b77da5858c502e17d69a
#
_cell.length_a   1.000
_cell.length_b   1.000
_cell.length_c   1.000
_cell.angle_alpha   90.00
_cell.angle_beta   90.00
_cell.angle_gamma   90.00
#
_symmetry.space_group_name_H-M   'P 1'
#
loop_
_entity.id
_entity.type
_entity.pdbx_description
1 polymer ?
#
loop_
_entity_poly.entity_id
_entity_poly.type
_entity_poly.pdbx_seq_one_letter_code
_entity_poly.pdbx_strand_id
1 'polypeptide(L)'
;MSSPRKATKKHKKVGVSFDPQAFLATVGAARTITQSQKDHSIFSAGDPSDAIFYVQEGRVKLTVTSKQGKEAVIAMLGPGDFFGEACLTGQTVRTATATSVTPCSILRIDKSAMRRVLEEQHALSGLFIAHLLSRNMRIEEDLVDQLFNSSEKRLARALLLLVHYGNKSKPEKVVPEVS
;
A
#
# COMPACT_ATOMS: atom_id res chain seq x y z
N MET A 1 42.40 -19.81 27.45
CA MET A 1 42.31 -18.78 26.39
C MET A 1 40.86 -18.71 25.92
N SER A 2 40.11 -17.75 26.42
CA SER A 2 38.67 -17.60 26.15
C SER A 2 38.48 -16.57 25.03
N SER A 3 37.84 -16.98 23.92
CA SER A 3 37.42 -16.10 22.82
C SER A 3 36.20 -15.25 23.21
N PRO A 4 36.17 -13.98 22.88
CA PRO A 4 35.00 -13.13 23.17
C PRO A 4 33.88 -13.37 22.17
N ARG A 5 32.69 -13.65 22.69
CA ARG A 5 31.43 -13.68 21.93
C ARG A 5 31.14 -12.31 21.36
N LYS A 6 31.07 -12.19 20.03
CA LYS A 6 30.58 -10.99 19.31
C LYS A 6 29.09 -10.78 19.62
N ALA A 7 28.77 -9.69 20.31
CA ALA A 7 27.41 -9.23 20.50
C ALA A 7 26.85 -8.69 19.16
N THR A 8 25.83 -9.34 18.65
CA THR A 8 25.09 -8.90 17.46
C THR A 8 24.25 -7.68 17.89
N LYS A 9 24.62 -6.49 17.43
CA LYS A 9 23.82 -5.27 17.59
C LYS A 9 22.50 -5.45 16.80
N LYS A 10 21.40 -5.63 17.53
CA LYS A 10 20.05 -5.49 16.97
C LYS A 10 19.90 -4.06 16.48
N HIS A 11 19.87 -3.85 15.17
CA HIS A 11 19.43 -2.58 14.58
C HIS A 11 17.95 -2.40 14.90
N LYS A 12 17.67 -1.52 15.86
CA LYS A 12 16.33 -1.00 16.12
C LYS A 12 15.94 -0.20 14.88
N LYS A 13 15.04 -0.76 14.04
CA LYS A 13 14.38 0.00 12.97
C LYS A 13 13.60 1.13 13.64
N VAL A 14 14.16 2.33 13.65
CA VAL A 14 13.40 3.56 13.91
C VAL A 14 12.59 3.78 12.63
N GLY A 15 11.46 3.12 12.55
CA GLY A 15 10.48 3.43 11.53
C GLY A 15 9.83 4.75 11.94
N VAL A 16 10.20 5.84 11.30
CA VAL A 16 9.39 7.06 11.33
C VAL A 16 8.08 6.65 10.64
N SER A 17 7.06 6.34 11.43
CA SER A 17 5.74 6.03 10.88
C SER A 17 5.19 7.31 10.28
N PHE A 18 4.84 7.27 9.01
CA PHE A 18 4.05 8.32 8.38
C PHE A 18 2.79 8.53 9.23
N ASP A 19 2.62 9.74 9.77
CA ASP A 19 1.39 10.12 10.47
C ASP A 19 0.43 10.73 9.44
N PRO A 20 -0.59 9.97 9.01
CA PRO A 20 -1.54 10.45 8.02
C PRO A 20 -2.35 11.64 8.54
N GLN A 21 -2.61 11.71 9.84
CA GLN A 21 -3.42 12.78 10.43
C GLN A 21 -2.68 14.11 10.41
N ALA A 22 -1.40 14.10 10.78
CA ALA A 22 -0.55 15.28 10.68
C ALA A 22 -0.40 15.75 9.22
N PHE A 23 -0.22 14.81 8.27
CA PHE A 23 -0.19 15.10 6.84
C PHE A 23 -1.50 15.72 6.35
N LEU A 24 -2.62 15.13 6.74
CA LEU A 24 -3.95 15.57 6.31
C LEU A 24 -4.34 16.94 6.88
N ALA A 25 -3.82 17.30 8.06
CA ALA A 25 -4.02 18.63 8.61
C ALA A 25 -3.41 19.72 7.73
N THR A 26 -2.30 19.43 7.04
CA THR A 26 -1.60 20.38 6.17
C THR A 26 -2.20 20.53 4.78
N VAL A 27 -2.91 19.53 4.27
CA VAL A 27 -3.59 19.61 2.95
C VAL A 27 -4.77 20.60 2.95
N GLY A 28 -5.32 20.93 4.12
CA GLY A 28 -6.39 21.93 4.24
C GLY A 28 -7.71 21.54 3.58
N ALA A 29 -8.42 22.53 3.01
CA ALA A 29 -9.77 22.38 2.45
C ALA A 29 -9.85 21.63 1.09
N ALA A 30 -8.72 21.36 0.43
CA ALA A 30 -8.69 20.67 -0.87
C ALA A 30 -8.71 19.13 -0.72
N ARG A 31 -9.39 18.64 0.31
CA ARG A 31 -9.60 17.22 0.59
C ARG A 31 -11.08 16.92 0.77
N THR A 32 -11.51 15.77 0.29
CA THR A 32 -12.89 15.28 0.47
C THR A 32 -12.83 13.86 1.01
N ILE A 33 -13.57 13.58 2.09
CA ILE A 33 -13.76 12.23 2.60
C ILE A 33 -14.99 11.66 1.90
N THR A 34 -14.80 10.52 1.24
CA THR A 34 -15.88 9.79 0.56
C THR A 34 -16.08 8.44 1.25
N GLN A 35 -17.31 8.16 1.62
CA GLN A 35 -17.73 6.84 2.07
C GLN A 35 -18.09 6.01 0.84
N SER A 36 -17.44 4.87 0.67
CA SER A 36 -17.68 3.95 -0.43
C SER A 36 -18.21 2.63 0.09
N GLN A 37 -19.31 2.15 -0.47
CA GLN A 37 -19.84 0.84 -0.15
C GLN A 37 -19.01 -0.26 -0.80
N LYS A 38 -19.17 -1.51 -0.32
CA LYS A 38 -18.54 -2.67 -0.96
C LYS A 38 -18.90 -2.74 -2.45
N ASP A 39 -17.93 -3.16 -3.27
CA ASP A 39 -18.02 -3.33 -4.72
C ASP A 39 -18.30 -2.04 -5.51
N HIS A 40 -18.08 -0.87 -4.87
CA HIS A 40 -18.24 0.43 -5.54
C HIS A 40 -16.93 0.88 -6.20
N SER A 41 -17.03 1.38 -7.45
CA SER A 41 -15.85 1.95 -8.15
C SER A 41 -15.55 3.34 -7.59
N ILE A 42 -14.29 3.54 -7.19
CA ILE A 42 -13.77 4.83 -6.74
C ILE A 42 -13.34 5.66 -7.96
N PHE A 43 -12.69 5.02 -8.91
CA PHE A 43 -12.41 5.50 -10.25
C PHE A 43 -12.20 4.31 -11.21
N SER A 44 -12.37 4.54 -12.49
CA SER A 44 -12.18 3.54 -13.54
C SER A 44 -10.97 3.86 -14.42
N ALA A 45 -10.39 2.84 -15.05
CA ALA A 45 -9.40 3.05 -16.10
C ALA A 45 -9.97 3.94 -17.20
N GLY A 46 -9.20 4.95 -17.63
CA GLY A 46 -9.65 5.97 -18.58
C GLY A 46 -10.19 7.25 -17.94
N ASP A 47 -10.58 7.23 -16.68
CA ASP A 47 -11.02 8.44 -15.97
C ASP A 47 -9.89 9.48 -15.85
N PRO A 48 -10.21 10.78 -15.66
CA PRO A 48 -9.23 11.81 -15.40
C PRO A 48 -8.36 11.51 -14.18
N SER A 49 -7.04 11.70 -14.30
CA SER A 49 -6.07 11.47 -13.23
C SER A 49 -5.74 12.79 -12.53
N ASP A 50 -6.70 13.29 -11.74
CA ASP A 50 -6.74 14.62 -11.13
C ASP A 50 -6.57 14.65 -9.61
N ALA A 51 -6.55 13.49 -8.97
CA ALA A 51 -6.48 13.33 -7.52
C ALA A 51 -5.66 12.12 -7.09
N ILE A 52 -5.19 12.16 -5.84
CA ILE A 52 -4.62 11.04 -5.09
C ILE A 52 -5.62 10.63 -4.04
N PHE A 53 -5.62 9.36 -3.70
CA PHE A 53 -6.50 8.79 -2.70
C PHE A 53 -5.70 8.18 -1.57
N TYR A 54 -6.27 8.21 -0.37
CA TYR A 54 -5.72 7.57 0.83
C TYR A 54 -6.80 6.75 1.51
N VAL A 55 -6.50 5.51 1.82
CA VAL A 55 -7.42 4.60 2.53
C VAL A 55 -7.34 4.90 4.02
N GLN A 56 -8.40 5.46 4.60
CA GLN A 56 -8.52 5.63 6.05
C GLN A 56 -9.03 4.35 6.71
N GLU A 57 -10.06 3.74 6.09
CA GLU A 57 -10.69 2.51 6.57
C GLU A 57 -11.11 1.64 5.38
N GLY A 58 -11.17 0.32 5.63
CA GLY A 58 -11.62 -0.65 4.64
C GLY A 58 -10.50 -1.17 3.74
N ARG A 59 -10.88 -1.76 2.60
CA ARG A 59 -9.96 -2.33 1.62
C ARG A 59 -10.37 -1.99 0.20
N VAL A 60 -9.37 -1.68 -0.63
CA VAL A 60 -9.53 -1.32 -2.05
C VAL A 60 -8.68 -2.28 -2.88
N LYS A 61 -9.23 -2.78 -3.99
CA LYS A 61 -8.47 -3.50 -5.01
C LYS A 61 -8.19 -2.58 -6.20
N LEU A 62 -6.98 -2.70 -6.76
CA LEU A 62 -6.65 -2.13 -8.06
C LEU A 62 -6.64 -3.25 -9.10
N THR A 63 -7.37 -3.04 -10.19
CA THR A 63 -7.43 -3.99 -11.32
C THR A 63 -7.01 -3.33 -12.61
N VAL A 64 -6.40 -4.12 -13.48
CA VAL A 64 -6.11 -3.76 -14.87
C VAL A 64 -6.82 -4.74 -15.79
N THR A 65 -7.27 -4.25 -16.92
CA THR A 65 -7.93 -5.08 -17.94
C THR A 65 -7.02 -5.20 -19.16
N SER A 66 -6.75 -6.42 -19.58
CA SER A 66 -5.97 -6.68 -20.81
C SER A 66 -6.77 -6.28 -22.06
N LYS A 67 -6.09 -6.17 -23.21
CA LYS A 67 -6.75 -5.94 -24.52
C LYS A 67 -7.78 -7.02 -24.88
N GLN A 68 -7.65 -8.22 -24.29
CA GLN A 68 -8.59 -9.33 -24.47
C GLN A 68 -9.73 -9.36 -23.44
N GLY A 69 -9.87 -8.33 -22.62
CA GLY A 69 -10.91 -8.21 -21.59
C GLY A 69 -10.65 -9.01 -20.30
N LYS A 70 -9.46 -9.61 -20.12
CA LYS A 70 -9.13 -10.31 -18.87
C LYS A 70 -8.73 -9.30 -17.80
N GLU A 71 -9.35 -9.40 -16.63
CA GLU A 71 -8.99 -8.62 -15.45
C GLU A 71 -7.90 -9.30 -14.63
N ALA A 72 -6.99 -8.50 -14.08
CA ALA A 72 -6.00 -8.92 -13.10
C ALA A 72 -5.97 -7.92 -11.93
N VAL A 73 -5.95 -8.45 -10.71
CA VAL A 73 -5.72 -7.64 -9.51
C VAL A 73 -4.23 -7.39 -9.38
N ILE A 74 -3.84 -6.11 -9.43
CA ILE A 74 -2.43 -5.68 -9.33
C ILE A 74 -2.05 -5.19 -7.94
N ALA A 75 -3.03 -4.82 -7.10
CA ALA A 75 -2.79 -4.46 -5.71
C ALA A 75 -4.04 -4.63 -4.85
N MET A 76 -3.81 -4.98 -3.58
CA MET A 76 -4.79 -4.93 -2.50
C MET A 76 -4.30 -3.90 -1.48
N LEU A 77 -5.10 -2.86 -1.27
CA LEU A 77 -4.76 -1.71 -0.44
C LEU A 77 -5.60 -1.73 0.83
N GLY A 78 -4.98 -1.32 1.93
CA GLY A 78 -5.63 -1.20 3.24
C GLY A 78 -5.41 0.17 3.88
N PRO A 79 -5.85 0.33 5.14
CA PRO A 79 -5.65 1.58 5.87
C PRO A 79 -4.16 1.98 5.90
N GLY A 80 -3.88 3.23 5.55
CA GLY A 80 -2.52 3.75 5.46
C GLY A 80 -1.95 3.79 4.04
N ASP A 81 -2.59 3.14 3.06
CA ASP A 81 -2.09 3.13 1.69
C ASP A 81 -2.60 4.31 0.87
N PHE A 82 -1.70 4.87 0.04
CA PHE A 82 -2.05 5.82 -1.01
C PHE A 82 -2.22 5.09 -2.34
N PHE A 83 -3.09 5.65 -3.20
CA PHE A 83 -3.26 5.16 -4.57
C PHE A 83 -3.67 6.28 -5.52
N GLY A 84 -3.48 6.05 -6.81
CA GLY A 84 -3.71 7.06 -7.84
C GLY A 84 -2.62 8.12 -7.93
N GLU A 85 -1.46 7.88 -7.31
CA GLU A 85 -0.30 8.77 -7.23
C GLU A 85 0.36 9.04 -8.59
N ALA A 86 0.09 8.22 -9.60
CA ALA A 86 0.62 8.41 -10.97
C ALA A 86 0.20 9.77 -11.59
N CYS A 87 -0.86 10.39 -11.10
CA CYS A 87 -1.21 11.77 -11.51
C CYS A 87 -0.07 12.77 -11.27
N LEU A 88 0.79 12.55 -10.26
CA LEU A 88 1.92 13.43 -9.95
C LEU A 88 3.03 13.38 -11.02
N THR A 89 3.15 12.26 -11.74
CA THR A 89 4.15 12.08 -12.81
C THR A 89 3.72 12.65 -14.18
N GLY A 90 2.57 13.34 -14.23
CA GLY A 90 2.04 13.90 -15.47
C GLY A 90 1.03 13.02 -16.19
N GLN A 91 0.71 11.85 -15.64
CA GLN A 91 -0.35 10.99 -16.18
C GLN A 91 -1.70 11.70 -16.12
N THR A 92 -2.40 11.78 -17.25
CA THR A 92 -3.67 12.51 -17.40
C THR A 92 -4.89 11.62 -17.24
N VAL A 93 -4.73 10.32 -17.45
CA VAL A 93 -5.81 9.33 -17.33
C VAL A 93 -5.40 8.18 -16.41
N ARG A 94 -6.37 7.56 -15.75
CA ARG A 94 -6.18 6.38 -14.92
C ARG A 94 -5.84 5.16 -15.77
N THR A 95 -4.83 4.39 -15.39
CA THR A 95 -4.44 3.15 -16.06
C THR A 95 -5.03 1.90 -15.41
N ALA A 96 -5.59 2.04 -14.22
CA ALA A 96 -6.22 0.96 -13.46
C ALA A 96 -7.59 1.40 -12.95
N THR A 97 -8.42 0.44 -12.59
CA THR A 97 -9.69 0.66 -11.88
C THR A 97 -9.49 0.39 -10.40
N ALA A 98 -9.99 1.28 -9.54
CA ALA A 98 -9.99 1.12 -8.09
C ALA A 98 -11.40 0.82 -7.60
N THR A 99 -11.57 -0.31 -6.90
CA THR A 99 -12.87 -0.76 -6.39
C THR A 99 -12.76 -1.10 -4.91
N SER A 100 -13.72 -0.65 -4.10
CA SER A 100 -13.83 -1.01 -2.69
C SER A 100 -14.20 -2.48 -2.52
N VAL A 101 -13.46 -3.22 -1.69
CA VAL A 101 -13.72 -4.64 -1.39
C VAL A 101 -14.56 -4.79 -0.13
N THR A 102 -14.48 -3.82 0.74
CA THR A 102 -15.31 -3.66 1.96
C THR A 102 -15.88 -2.25 1.97
N PRO A 103 -16.79 -1.91 2.86
CA PRO A 103 -17.10 -0.49 3.13
C PRO A 103 -15.81 0.26 3.46
N CYS A 104 -15.59 1.40 2.83
CA CYS A 104 -14.35 2.17 2.91
C CYS A 104 -14.62 3.63 3.26
N SER A 105 -13.73 4.21 4.08
CA SER A 105 -13.54 5.65 4.20
C SER A 105 -12.29 6.04 3.43
N ILE A 106 -12.46 6.86 2.40
CA ILE A 106 -11.39 7.23 1.46
C ILE A 106 -11.27 8.74 1.42
N LEU A 107 -10.05 9.22 1.61
CA LEU A 107 -9.74 10.62 1.43
C LEU A 107 -9.27 10.84 0.00
N ARG A 108 -9.96 11.73 -0.72
CA ARG A 108 -9.53 12.26 -2.02
C ARG A 108 -8.79 13.58 -1.80
N ILE A 109 -7.63 13.71 -2.40
CA ILE A 109 -6.76 14.89 -2.35
C ILE A 109 -6.53 15.37 -3.79
N ASP A 110 -6.87 16.59 -4.09
CA ASP A 110 -6.62 17.15 -5.41
C ASP A 110 -5.13 17.16 -5.76
N LYS A 111 -4.80 16.83 -7.01
CA LYS A 111 -3.42 16.79 -7.53
C LYS A 111 -2.64 18.07 -7.24
N SER A 112 -3.27 19.23 -7.46
CA SER A 112 -2.66 20.54 -7.24
C SER A 112 -2.35 20.80 -5.78
N ALA A 113 -3.25 20.41 -4.87
CA ALA A 113 -3.06 20.53 -3.44
C ALA A 113 -1.94 19.62 -2.94
N MET A 114 -1.90 18.36 -3.42
CA MET A 114 -0.84 17.42 -3.08
C MET A 114 0.53 17.93 -3.54
N ARG A 115 0.64 18.45 -4.78
CA ARG A 115 1.89 19.03 -5.29
C ARG A 115 2.36 20.18 -4.43
N ARG A 116 1.49 21.12 -4.10
CA ARG A 116 1.83 22.26 -3.24
C ARG A 116 2.36 21.80 -1.89
N VAL A 117 1.69 20.85 -1.22
CA VAL A 117 2.15 20.34 0.08
C VAL A 117 3.52 19.67 -0.04
N LEU A 118 3.75 18.89 -1.09
CA LEU A 118 5.05 18.25 -1.32
C LEU A 118 6.17 19.26 -1.64
N GLU A 119 5.87 20.38 -2.27
CA GLU A 119 6.82 21.46 -2.58
C GLU A 119 7.12 22.30 -1.34
N GLU A 120 6.12 22.63 -0.53
CA GLU A 120 6.25 23.51 0.63
C GLU A 120 6.79 22.79 1.89
N GLN A 121 6.55 21.47 2.01
CA GLN A 121 6.82 20.72 3.23
C GLN A 121 7.78 19.56 3.00
N HIS A 122 9.07 19.84 3.01
CA HIS A 122 10.13 18.84 2.74
C HIS A 122 10.09 17.61 3.66
N ALA A 123 9.69 17.77 4.92
CA ALA A 123 9.56 16.63 5.84
C ALA A 123 8.46 15.65 5.37
N LEU A 124 7.34 16.18 4.88
CA LEU A 124 6.22 15.36 4.36
C LEU A 124 6.59 14.72 3.02
N SER A 125 7.32 15.42 2.17
CA SER A 125 7.84 14.87 0.91
C SER A 125 8.72 13.65 1.18
N GLY A 126 9.63 13.75 2.14
CA GLY A 126 10.49 12.64 2.55
C GLY A 126 9.68 11.43 3.05
N LEU A 127 8.65 11.65 3.87
CA LEU A 127 7.77 10.59 4.36
C LEU A 127 6.94 9.95 3.26
N PHE A 128 6.41 10.75 2.34
CA PHE A 128 5.64 10.25 1.20
C PHE A 128 6.51 9.41 0.26
N ILE A 129 7.73 9.87 -0.04
CA ILE A 129 8.71 9.11 -0.83
C ILE A 129 9.07 7.80 -0.12
N ALA A 130 9.34 7.82 1.19
CA ALA A 130 9.64 6.63 1.96
C ALA A 130 8.48 5.61 1.92
N HIS A 131 7.22 6.09 1.98
CA HIS A 131 6.04 5.24 1.83
C HIS A 131 5.97 4.59 0.45
N LEU A 132 6.17 5.36 -0.64
CA LEU A 132 6.17 4.83 -2.00
C LEU A 132 7.30 3.81 -2.22
N LEU A 133 8.50 4.09 -1.71
CA LEU A 133 9.64 3.16 -1.80
C LEU A 133 9.38 1.86 -1.02
N SER A 134 8.80 1.95 0.17
CA SER A 134 8.43 0.76 0.96
C SER A 134 7.37 -0.09 0.24
N ARG A 135 6.44 0.55 -0.47
CA ARG A 135 5.46 -0.15 -1.31
C ARG A 135 6.12 -0.81 -2.52
N ASN A 136 7.05 -0.10 -3.18
CA ASN A 136 7.80 -0.66 -4.31
C ASN A 136 8.58 -1.92 -3.89
N MET A 137 9.28 -1.88 -2.76
CA MET A 137 10.01 -3.03 -2.22
C MET A 137 9.08 -4.24 -1.99
N ARG A 138 7.87 -4.03 -1.46
CA ARG A 138 6.87 -5.10 -1.30
C ARG A 138 6.44 -5.70 -2.63
N ILE A 139 6.22 -4.86 -3.65
CA ILE A 139 5.87 -5.32 -5.00
C ILE A 139 7.02 -6.15 -5.61
N GLU A 140 8.26 -5.73 -5.41
CA GLU A 140 9.45 -6.47 -5.85
C GLU A 140 9.58 -7.83 -5.15
N GLU A 141 9.35 -7.88 -3.84
CA GLU A 141 9.33 -9.12 -3.06
C GLU A 141 8.22 -10.08 -3.55
N ASP A 142 7.02 -9.56 -3.79
CA ASP A 142 5.90 -10.35 -4.33
C ASP A 142 6.21 -10.86 -5.75
N LEU A 143 6.86 -10.06 -6.59
CA LEU A 143 7.28 -10.48 -7.93
C LEU A 143 8.32 -11.60 -7.87
N VAL A 144 9.32 -11.47 -7.01
CA VAL A 144 10.32 -12.52 -6.77
C VAL A 144 9.65 -13.81 -6.30
N ASP A 145 8.68 -13.70 -5.36
CA ASP A 145 7.91 -14.85 -4.90
C ASP A 145 7.10 -15.52 -6.03
N GLN A 146 6.54 -14.71 -6.95
CA GLN A 146 5.83 -15.23 -8.11
C GLN A 146 6.73 -15.94 -9.13
N LEU A 147 7.94 -15.45 -9.31
CA LEU A 147 8.89 -15.99 -10.31
C LEU A 147 9.55 -17.29 -9.84
N PHE A 148 9.87 -17.39 -8.54
CA PHE A 148 10.72 -18.47 -8.02
C PHE A 148 10.00 -19.49 -7.15
N ASN A 149 8.76 -19.23 -6.72
CA ASN A 149 8.01 -20.18 -5.90
C ASN A 149 6.88 -20.86 -6.68
N SER A 150 6.76 -22.19 -6.49
CA SER A 150 5.63 -22.94 -7.05
C SER A 150 4.29 -22.46 -6.48
N SER A 151 3.21 -22.67 -7.24
CA SER A 151 1.85 -22.30 -6.81
C SER A 151 1.46 -22.90 -5.46
N GLU A 152 1.95 -24.10 -5.14
CA GLU A 152 1.72 -24.79 -3.87
C GLU A 152 2.41 -24.08 -2.70
N LYS A 153 3.68 -23.68 -2.85
CA LYS A 153 4.41 -22.89 -1.85
C LYS A 153 3.78 -21.52 -1.63
N ARG A 154 3.29 -20.89 -2.70
CA ARG A 154 2.58 -19.60 -2.62
C ARG A 154 1.27 -19.74 -1.85
N LEU A 155 0.49 -20.79 -2.12
CA LEU A 155 -0.75 -21.07 -1.40
C LEU A 155 -0.50 -21.35 0.09
N ALA A 156 0.51 -22.18 0.41
CA ALA A 156 0.88 -22.48 1.78
C ALA A 156 1.27 -21.20 2.54
N ARG A 157 2.04 -20.31 1.92
CA ARG A 157 2.45 -19.02 2.51
C ARG A 157 1.27 -18.08 2.73
N ALA A 158 0.35 -17.99 1.76
CA ALA A 158 -0.88 -17.20 1.89
C ALA A 158 -1.77 -17.71 3.03
N LEU A 159 -1.92 -19.02 3.17
CA LEU A 159 -2.67 -19.64 4.27
C LEU A 159 -2.01 -19.36 5.63
N LEU A 160 -0.70 -19.45 5.73
CA LEU A 160 0.03 -19.12 6.96
C LEU A 160 -0.14 -17.65 7.34
N LEU A 161 -0.12 -16.73 6.38
CA LEU A 161 -0.37 -15.31 6.61
C LEU A 161 -1.80 -15.06 7.09
N LEU A 162 -2.80 -15.74 6.51
CA LEU A 162 -4.20 -15.62 6.94
C LEU A 162 -4.39 -16.14 8.36
N VAL A 163 -3.77 -17.24 8.74
CA VAL A 163 -3.79 -17.77 10.12
C VAL A 163 -3.13 -16.80 11.09
N HIS A 164 -2.03 -16.17 10.68
CA HIS A 164 -1.31 -15.20 11.52
C HIS A 164 -2.11 -13.89 11.75
N TYR A 165 -2.86 -13.44 10.74
CA TYR A 165 -3.73 -12.26 10.84
C TYR A 165 -5.09 -12.56 11.51
N GLY A 166 -5.53 -13.84 11.51
CA GLY A 166 -6.76 -14.27 12.17
C GLY A 166 -6.66 -14.40 13.69
N ASN A 167 -5.45 -14.55 14.23
CA ASN A 167 -5.22 -14.74 15.66
C ASN A 167 -4.54 -13.51 16.27
N LYS A 168 -5.33 -12.59 16.82
CA LYS A 168 -4.84 -11.42 17.58
C LYS A 168 -4.22 -11.76 18.95
N SER A 169 -3.84 -13.01 19.19
CA SER A 169 -3.24 -13.44 20.46
C SER A 169 -1.98 -14.26 20.21
N LYS A 170 -0.83 -13.60 20.44
CA LYS A 170 0.56 -14.11 20.52
C LYS A 170 1.18 -14.69 19.23
N PRO A 171 2.34 -14.14 18.81
CA PRO A 171 3.14 -14.75 17.74
C PRO A 171 3.88 -15.98 18.29
N GLU A 172 3.42 -17.17 17.98
CA GLU A 172 4.22 -18.39 18.10
C GLU A 172 5.09 -18.55 16.85
N LYS A 173 6.41 -18.65 17.05
CA LYS A 173 7.35 -19.01 16.00
C LYS A 173 7.14 -20.46 15.59
N VAL A 174 6.46 -20.70 14.48
CA VAL A 174 6.51 -22.00 13.82
C VAL A 174 7.67 -21.97 12.82
N VAL A 175 8.78 -22.57 13.18
CA VAL A 175 9.88 -22.87 12.26
C VAL A 175 9.61 -24.30 11.74
N PRO A 176 9.35 -24.52 10.44
CA PRO A 176 9.30 -25.87 9.92
C PRO A 176 10.74 -26.41 9.84
N GLU A 177 11.02 -27.50 10.55
CA GLU A 177 12.18 -28.32 10.26
C GLU A 177 11.99 -29.00 8.90
N VAL A 178 12.87 -28.67 7.97
CA VAL A 178 12.95 -29.34 6.67
C VAL A 178 14.03 -30.41 6.81
N SER A 179 13.60 -31.69 6.78
CA SER A 179 14.48 -32.85 6.56
C SER A 179 14.83 -32.91 5.08
#